data_7619d66c2fd72358fc16adcc2b85a9d2
#
_entry.id   7619d66c2fd72358fc16adcc2b85a9d2
#
_cell.length_a   1.000
_cell.length_b   1.000
_cell.length_c   1.000
_cell.angle_alpha   90.00
_cell.angle_beta   90.00
_cell.angle_gamma   90.00
#
_symmetry.space_group_name_H-M   'P 1'
#
loop_
_entity.id
_entity.type
_entity.pdbx_description
1 polymer ?
#
loop_
_entity_poly.entity_id
_entity_poly.type
_entity_poly.pdbx_seq_one_letter_code
_entity_poly.pdbx_strand_id
1 'polypeptide(L)'
;MRRSFPIFVIILAVAIGCDDGTDGGDAGVDSGNIDDIFIIGGGSHLAIMIGEECTFVNAPVDPYSLLDDEAGAAVDRTPAWIQTDLASTLSSLNANTAAALADQINGADEQWLDEVAWSIAVTDAPMLEWIVADESEALFSENAEAIYTIDDQLDYVAIVDLDDGRSTLELMGENGEFLLDVEKYYWYVVYPRAYFELPKYESGSFWRTFLVEDDSYDSTLLEHVSGAQDLPAAVLGIGEWIQSFMTFQYGTNPPGILAIYNEPIGSCGQYAMITSAASRAVLVPVATASARADDHEWNEYWDERWIMWDNSLGEIGSNPHYPYIDMPEIFDDDTYDGAGVFGELAHVFRFRPDDNIFASELYTAYKDVVVGITDSIGEPVEGARVIVGSAEAGNAPCTWSYTDVLGEAAFRLGDDLGYRIEASHPILGEQDSYGVVWTNTPDELYTVDMQFTVPYPRLVQNVGDLPTGDIAVQLDFEVIETEQRRINQITEGYELGFTHPVILEGGVVDVFVLNASAYQAFLTGSQFDGHSVSLATGGATTVLHASSDGQPLYLVFDNTLWPTSEKRVRIRLVPSE
;
A
#
# COMPACT_ATOMS: atom_id res chain seq x y z
N MET A 1 -29.73 -12.82 -1.77
CA MET A 1 -29.59 -13.49 -0.46
C MET A 1 -28.34 -12.94 0.18
N ARG A 2 -28.50 -11.97 1.08
CA ARG A 2 -27.36 -11.36 1.79
C ARG A 2 -26.79 -12.37 2.79
N ARG A 3 -25.56 -12.79 2.64
CA ARG A 3 -24.81 -13.50 3.66
C ARG A 3 -23.90 -12.48 4.37
N SER A 4 -24.30 -12.12 5.58
CA SER A 4 -23.45 -11.39 6.52
C SER A 4 -22.34 -12.34 6.99
N PHE A 5 -21.09 -11.98 6.73
CA PHE A 5 -19.94 -12.62 7.35
C PHE A 5 -19.65 -11.91 8.68
N PRO A 6 -19.49 -12.63 9.78
CA PRO A 6 -19.05 -12.03 11.02
C PRO A 6 -17.56 -11.72 10.95
N ILE A 7 -17.19 -10.48 11.19
CA ILE A 7 -15.82 -10.08 11.48
C ILE A 7 -15.47 -10.68 12.83
N PHE A 8 -14.62 -11.70 12.86
CA PHE A 8 -14.02 -12.20 14.09
C PHE A 8 -12.84 -11.31 14.45
N VAL A 9 -13.05 -10.40 15.39
CA VAL A 9 -11.98 -9.76 16.12
C VAL A 9 -11.44 -10.81 17.10
N ILE A 10 -10.29 -11.38 16.81
CA ILE A 10 -9.57 -12.25 17.75
C ILE A 10 -8.85 -11.35 18.73
N ILE A 11 -9.45 -11.13 19.90
CA ILE A 11 -8.75 -10.56 21.05
C ILE A 11 -7.92 -11.70 21.65
N LEU A 12 -6.63 -11.75 21.31
CA LEU A 12 -5.70 -12.66 21.96
C LEU A 12 -5.28 -12.04 23.29
N ALA A 13 -5.97 -12.38 24.36
CA ALA A 13 -5.51 -12.10 25.71
C ALA A 13 -4.46 -13.13 26.07
N VAL A 14 -3.19 -12.82 25.90
CA VAL A 14 -2.09 -13.63 26.41
C VAL A 14 -1.86 -13.26 27.87
N ALA A 15 -2.22 -14.15 28.77
CA ALA A 15 -1.80 -14.07 30.17
C ALA A 15 -0.32 -14.47 30.24
N ILE A 16 0.56 -13.49 30.42
CA ILE A 16 1.98 -13.72 30.70
C ILE A 16 2.13 -14.09 32.15
N GLY A 17 2.42 -15.38 32.43
CA GLY A 17 2.94 -15.83 33.69
C GLY A 17 4.41 -15.43 33.80
N CYS A 18 4.76 -14.71 34.86
CA CYS A 18 6.14 -14.44 35.21
C CYS A 18 6.86 -15.76 35.53
N ASP A 19 7.91 -16.09 34.83
CA ASP A 19 8.92 -17.05 35.26
C ASP A 19 10.31 -16.38 35.18
N ASP A 20 11.02 -16.43 36.30
CA ASP A 20 12.33 -15.84 36.51
C ASP A 20 13.42 -16.64 35.80
N GLY A 21 14.24 -15.98 34.98
CA GLY A 21 15.54 -16.57 34.69
C GLY A 21 16.29 -16.20 33.44
N THR A 22 17.20 -15.26 33.56
CA THR A 22 18.55 -15.19 32.98
C THR A 22 18.79 -14.63 31.59
N ASP A 23 19.49 -13.47 31.64
CA ASP A 23 20.53 -12.98 30.71
C ASP A 23 20.29 -13.03 29.19
N GLY A 24 19.78 -11.92 28.65
CA GLY A 24 19.96 -11.50 27.25
C GLY A 24 19.96 -9.98 27.20
N GLY A 25 21.03 -9.44 26.70
CA GLY A 25 21.46 -8.07 26.45
C GLY A 25 20.47 -6.93 26.73
N ASP A 26 20.62 -6.35 27.91
CA ASP A 26 19.96 -5.15 28.36
C ASP A 26 20.42 -3.95 27.51
N ALA A 27 19.60 -3.53 26.55
CA ALA A 27 19.63 -2.14 26.09
C ALA A 27 19.07 -1.33 27.28
N GLY A 28 19.96 -0.92 28.17
CA GLY A 28 19.61 -0.22 29.41
C GLY A 28 18.80 1.02 29.12
N VAL A 29 17.50 0.94 29.31
CA VAL A 29 16.66 2.12 29.54
C VAL A 29 17.16 2.74 30.84
N ASP A 30 17.90 3.84 30.70
CA ASP A 30 18.39 4.63 31.83
C ASP A 30 17.15 5.06 32.63
N SER A 31 17.02 4.56 33.88
CA SER A 31 15.83 4.67 34.69
C SER A 31 15.46 6.14 34.89
N GLY A 32 14.58 6.69 34.09
CA GLY A 32 14.04 8.03 34.19
C GLY A 32 13.76 8.77 32.90
N ASN A 33 14.42 8.47 31.82
CA ASN A 33 14.21 9.15 30.54
C ASN A 33 13.73 8.16 29.47
N ILE A 34 12.60 8.47 28.83
CA ILE A 34 12.15 7.79 27.60
C ILE A 34 12.44 8.78 26.46
N ASP A 35 13.18 8.36 25.44
CA ASP A 35 13.39 9.09 24.19
C ASP A 35 13.53 8.04 23.07
N ASP A 36 12.39 7.62 22.52
CA ASP A 36 12.35 6.53 21.56
C ASP A 36 11.15 6.65 20.60
N ILE A 37 11.17 5.83 19.54
CA ILE A 37 10.08 5.71 18.59
C ILE A 37 9.30 4.43 18.89
N PHE A 38 7.99 4.56 19.04
CA PHE A 38 7.08 3.47 19.33
C PHE A 38 6.10 3.26 18.19
N ILE A 39 5.83 1.98 17.88
CA ILE A 39 4.81 1.59 16.94
C ILE A 39 3.53 1.28 17.72
N ILE A 40 2.43 1.97 17.39
CA ILE A 40 1.11 1.73 17.98
C ILE A 40 0.23 1.14 16.90
N GLY A 41 0.03 -0.19 16.96
CA GLY A 41 -0.75 -0.92 15.97
C GLY A 41 -2.19 -0.46 15.85
N GLY A 42 -2.80 -0.75 14.72
CA GLY A 42 -4.21 -0.44 14.45
C GLY A 42 -5.14 -1.07 15.49
N GLY A 43 -6.05 -0.27 16.04
CA GLY A 43 -6.98 -0.72 17.07
C GLY A 43 -6.36 -0.94 18.46
N SER A 44 -5.13 -0.49 18.70
CA SER A 44 -4.40 -0.67 19.95
C SER A 44 -4.07 0.65 20.67
N HIS A 45 -3.35 0.59 21.77
CA HIS A 45 -2.89 1.75 22.52
C HIS A 45 -1.55 1.48 23.21
N LEU A 46 -0.81 2.55 23.49
CA LEU A 46 0.37 2.56 24.35
C LEU A 46 0.03 3.25 25.67
N ALA A 47 0.42 2.70 26.81
CA ALA A 47 0.20 3.29 28.12
C ALA A 47 1.48 3.34 28.94
N ILE A 48 1.77 4.51 29.50
CA ILE A 48 2.93 4.78 30.37
C ILE A 48 2.42 5.28 31.72
N MET A 49 2.83 4.65 32.81
CA MET A 49 2.57 5.13 34.14
C MET A 49 3.62 6.19 34.53
N ILE A 50 3.13 7.38 34.88
CA ILE A 50 3.96 8.52 35.29
C ILE A 50 4.17 8.49 36.80
N GLY A 51 5.44 8.47 37.22
CA GLY A 51 5.87 8.44 38.62
C GLY A 51 7.30 8.97 38.76
N GLU A 52 7.99 8.61 39.86
CA GLU A 52 9.42 8.89 40.02
C GLU A 52 10.25 8.25 38.90
N GLU A 53 9.78 7.08 38.42
CA GLU A 53 10.22 6.45 37.18
C GLU A 53 9.00 6.26 36.29
N CYS A 54 9.17 6.59 35.00
CA CYS A 54 8.14 6.33 34.01
C CYS A 54 8.23 4.86 33.59
N THR A 55 7.12 4.13 33.68
CA THR A 55 7.09 2.69 33.36
C THR A 55 6.00 2.36 32.36
N PHE A 56 6.33 1.54 31.36
CA PHE A 56 5.34 1.04 30.42
C PHE A 56 4.37 0.08 31.13
N VAL A 57 3.08 0.32 30.95
CA VAL A 57 1.99 -0.55 31.46
C VAL A 57 1.45 -1.42 30.33
N ASN A 58 1.41 -0.86 29.14
CA ASN A 58 1.13 -1.54 27.88
C ASN A 58 2.11 -0.95 26.88
N ALA A 59 3.24 -1.62 26.65
CA ALA A 59 4.19 -1.24 25.64
C ALA A 59 3.75 -1.86 24.30
N PRO A 60 3.97 -1.19 23.16
CA PRO A 60 3.94 -1.86 21.88
C PRO A 60 4.93 -3.02 21.95
N VAL A 61 4.51 -4.15 21.46
CA VAL A 61 5.42 -5.27 21.34
C VAL A 61 6.35 -4.97 20.19
N ASP A 62 7.65 -4.94 20.43
CA ASP A 62 8.64 -4.87 19.37
C ASP A 62 8.42 -6.06 18.43
N PRO A 63 8.12 -5.84 17.12
CA PRO A 63 7.94 -6.93 16.17
C PRO A 63 9.09 -7.95 16.19
N TYR A 64 10.32 -7.48 16.36
CA TYR A 64 11.49 -8.35 16.53
C TYR A 64 11.38 -9.33 17.72
N SER A 65 10.82 -8.89 18.83
CA SER A 65 10.65 -9.71 20.02
C SER A 65 9.62 -10.84 19.86
N LEU A 66 8.81 -10.77 18.81
CA LEU A 66 7.81 -11.79 18.46
C LEU A 66 8.35 -12.85 17.50
N LEU A 67 9.49 -12.59 16.87
CA LEU A 67 10.11 -13.51 15.93
C LEU A 67 10.77 -14.66 16.68
N ASP A 68 10.71 -15.86 16.11
CA ASP A 68 11.58 -16.94 16.53
C ASP A 68 13.03 -16.74 16.03
N ASP A 69 13.94 -17.61 16.47
CA ASP A 69 15.37 -17.49 16.15
C ASP A 69 15.63 -17.52 14.63
N GLU A 70 14.81 -18.22 13.84
CA GLU A 70 14.98 -18.39 12.39
C GLU A 70 14.49 -17.16 11.63
N ALA A 71 13.31 -16.66 11.97
CA ALA A 71 12.77 -15.43 11.41
C ALA A 71 13.59 -14.20 11.81
N GLY A 72 14.05 -14.13 13.07
CA GLY A 72 14.97 -13.09 13.54
C GLY A 72 16.28 -13.08 12.74
N ALA A 73 16.90 -14.26 12.52
CA ALA A 73 18.11 -14.37 11.72
C ALA A 73 17.89 -13.99 10.25
N ALA A 74 16.69 -14.27 9.69
CA ALA A 74 16.33 -13.86 8.35
C ALA A 74 16.26 -12.33 8.23
N VAL A 75 15.64 -11.66 9.20
CA VAL A 75 15.57 -10.18 9.24
C VAL A 75 16.97 -9.58 9.42
N ASP A 76 17.76 -10.07 10.37
CA ASP A 76 19.13 -9.58 10.63
C ASP A 76 20.05 -9.67 9.41
N ARG A 77 19.78 -10.60 8.51
CA ARG A 77 20.53 -10.79 7.28
C ARG A 77 20.25 -9.73 6.22
N THR A 78 19.08 -9.12 6.25
CA THR A 78 18.64 -8.16 5.21
C THR A 78 19.21 -6.75 5.41
N PRO A 79 19.23 -5.90 4.37
CA PRO A 79 19.63 -4.50 4.51
C PRO A 79 18.81 -3.75 5.56
N ALA A 80 19.45 -2.85 6.30
CA ALA A 80 18.85 -2.16 7.44
C ALA A 80 17.57 -1.37 7.10
N TRP A 81 17.46 -0.88 5.86
CA TRP A 81 16.31 -0.09 5.42
C TRP A 81 14.99 -0.88 5.35
N ILE A 82 15.04 -2.22 5.24
CA ILE A 82 13.85 -3.07 5.13
C ILE A 82 13.56 -3.87 6.41
N GLN A 83 14.51 -3.96 7.34
CA GLN A 83 14.40 -4.83 8.51
C GLN A 83 13.15 -4.60 9.35
N THR A 84 12.78 -3.35 9.61
CA THR A 84 11.62 -3.02 10.43
C THR A 84 10.32 -3.48 9.79
N ASP A 85 10.15 -3.24 8.50
CA ASP A 85 8.93 -3.60 7.77
C ASP A 85 8.84 -5.12 7.62
N LEU A 86 9.97 -5.77 7.33
CA LEU A 86 10.04 -7.22 7.26
C LEU A 86 9.73 -7.88 8.61
N ALA A 87 10.27 -7.37 9.72
CA ALA A 87 9.98 -7.87 11.06
C ALA A 87 8.49 -7.70 11.41
N SER A 88 7.91 -6.54 11.07
CA SER A 88 6.47 -6.30 11.24
C SER A 88 5.63 -7.31 10.46
N THR A 89 5.96 -7.52 9.20
CA THR A 89 5.25 -8.49 8.36
C THR A 89 5.38 -9.90 8.90
N LEU A 90 6.60 -10.42 9.11
CA LEU A 90 6.81 -11.79 9.60
C LEU A 90 6.17 -12.04 10.97
N SER A 91 6.20 -11.06 11.89
CA SER A 91 5.59 -11.18 13.21
C SER A 91 4.06 -11.21 13.18
N SER A 92 3.43 -10.71 12.10
CA SER A 92 1.97 -10.71 11.92
C SER A 92 1.43 -12.04 11.37
N LEU A 93 2.30 -12.90 10.85
CA LEU A 93 1.94 -14.16 10.21
C LEU A 93 1.77 -15.31 11.22
N ASN A 94 1.07 -16.37 10.79
CA ASN A 94 1.15 -17.62 11.53
C ASN A 94 2.55 -18.24 11.42
N ALA A 95 2.96 -19.02 12.45
CA ALA A 95 4.33 -19.55 12.56
C ALA A 95 4.81 -20.37 11.36
N ASN A 96 3.90 -21.12 10.67
CA ASN A 96 4.31 -21.92 9.51
C ASN A 96 4.62 -21.04 8.31
N THR A 97 3.82 -20.00 8.09
CA THR A 97 4.04 -19.04 7.00
C THR A 97 5.30 -18.22 7.26
N ALA A 98 5.48 -17.71 8.48
CA ALA A 98 6.70 -16.97 8.86
C ALA A 98 7.96 -17.83 8.63
N ALA A 99 7.97 -19.09 9.06
CA ALA A 99 9.11 -20.00 8.86
C ALA A 99 9.39 -20.26 7.38
N ALA A 100 8.37 -20.54 6.57
CA ALA A 100 8.55 -20.78 5.13
C ALA A 100 9.15 -19.56 4.41
N LEU A 101 8.72 -18.34 4.76
CA LEU A 101 9.25 -17.11 4.18
C LEU A 101 10.65 -16.77 4.72
N ALA A 102 10.91 -17.02 6.01
CA ALA A 102 12.26 -16.91 6.58
C ALA A 102 13.25 -17.84 5.87
N ASP A 103 12.84 -19.07 5.52
CA ASP A 103 13.64 -20.02 4.75
C ASP A 103 13.98 -19.46 3.36
N GLN A 104 13.04 -18.77 2.67
CA GLN A 104 13.30 -18.11 1.39
C GLN A 104 14.35 -17.00 1.54
N ILE A 105 14.22 -16.15 2.57
CA ILE A 105 15.18 -15.07 2.84
C ILE A 105 16.55 -15.65 3.21
N ASN A 106 16.62 -16.66 4.08
CA ASN A 106 17.87 -17.29 4.51
C ASN A 106 18.56 -18.06 3.37
N GLY A 107 17.79 -18.58 2.41
CA GLY A 107 18.29 -19.29 1.23
C GLY A 107 18.69 -18.38 0.07
N ALA A 108 18.23 -17.13 0.03
CA ALA A 108 18.54 -16.19 -1.05
C ALA A 108 20.03 -15.87 -1.12
N ASP A 109 20.57 -15.62 -2.32
CA ASP A 109 21.91 -15.08 -2.49
C ASP A 109 21.96 -13.62 -2.00
N GLU A 110 23.13 -13.17 -1.54
CA GLU A 110 23.34 -11.79 -1.10
C GLU A 110 23.08 -10.78 -2.22
N GLN A 111 23.24 -11.20 -3.46
CA GLN A 111 23.10 -10.36 -4.65
C GLN A 111 21.66 -9.87 -4.89
N TRP A 112 20.64 -10.63 -4.48
CA TRP A 112 19.21 -10.30 -4.67
C TRP A 112 18.39 -10.44 -3.40
N LEU A 113 19.06 -10.34 -2.26
CA LEU A 113 18.44 -10.49 -0.95
C LEU A 113 17.43 -9.39 -0.66
N ASP A 114 17.70 -8.19 -1.09
CA ASP A 114 16.84 -7.02 -0.91
C ASP A 114 15.53 -7.13 -1.71
N GLU A 115 15.56 -7.67 -2.95
CA GLU A 115 14.34 -7.91 -3.74
C GLU A 115 13.43 -8.96 -3.10
N VAL A 116 14.03 -10.06 -2.58
CA VAL A 116 13.26 -11.08 -1.87
C VAL A 116 12.64 -10.51 -0.60
N ALA A 117 13.46 -9.85 0.22
CA ALA A 117 13.03 -9.28 1.49
C ALA A 117 11.96 -8.21 1.29
N TRP A 118 12.16 -7.31 0.32
CA TRP A 118 11.20 -6.26 0.02
C TRP A 118 9.88 -6.84 -0.50
N SER A 119 9.92 -7.79 -1.44
CA SER A 119 8.71 -8.41 -1.97
C SER A 119 7.86 -9.08 -0.89
N ILE A 120 8.49 -9.69 0.11
CA ILE A 120 7.82 -10.26 1.26
C ILE A 120 7.28 -9.16 2.18
N ALA A 121 8.09 -8.15 2.51
CA ALA A 121 7.73 -7.09 3.43
C ALA A 121 6.51 -6.27 2.98
N VAL A 122 6.39 -6.00 1.67
CA VAL A 122 5.28 -5.19 1.10
C VAL A 122 4.04 -6.01 0.73
N THR A 123 4.12 -7.34 0.78
CA THR A 123 2.97 -8.20 0.52
C THR A 123 2.17 -8.40 1.80
N ASP A 124 0.86 -8.19 1.75
CA ASP A 124 0.01 -8.28 2.92
C ASP A 124 -0.10 -9.71 3.48
N ALA A 125 -0.28 -9.82 4.80
CA ALA A 125 -0.27 -11.08 5.51
C ALA A 125 -1.28 -12.13 4.95
N PRO A 126 -2.55 -11.80 4.63
CA PRO A 126 -3.47 -12.75 4.01
C PRO A 126 -2.99 -13.30 2.67
N MET A 127 -2.33 -12.48 1.83
CA MET A 127 -1.76 -12.93 0.56
C MET A 127 -0.56 -13.83 0.78
N LEU A 128 0.34 -13.50 1.70
CA LEU A 128 1.47 -14.35 2.07
C LEU A 128 1.02 -15.71 2.61
N GLU A 129 0.02 -15.73 3.49
CA GLU A 129 -0.56 -16.98 4.00
C GLU A 129 -1.19 -17.83 2.89
N TRP A 130 -1.82 -17.17 1.92
CA TRP A 130 -2.36 -17.87 0.76
C TRP A 130 -1.25 -18.41 -0.16
N ILE A 131 -0.20 -17.65 -0.45
CA ILE A 131 0.96 -18.07 -1.28
C ILE A 131 1.63 -19.31 -0.69
N VAL A 132 1.88 -19.31 0.61
CA VAL A 132 2.48 -20.45 1.31
C VAL A 132 1.51 -21.65 1.36
N ALA A 133 0.22 -21.42 1.56
CA ALA A 133 -0.78 -22.49 1.53
C ALA A 133 -0.94 -23.13 0.12
N ASP A 134 -0.62 -22.40 -0.95
CA ASP A 134 -0.59 -22.89 -2.35
C ASP A 134 0.77 -23.51 -2.71
N GLU A 135 1.70 -23.64 -1.76
CA GLU A 135 3.08 -24.14 -1.97
C GLU A 135 3.85 -23.32 -3.03
N SER A 136 3.62 -22.00 -3.03
CA SER A 136 4.18 -21.07 -4.02
C SER A 136 5.22 -20.07 -3.44
N GLU A 137 5.66 -20.23 -2.19
CA GLU A 137 6.58 -19.32 -1.50
C GLU A 137 7.96 -19.18 -2.19
N ALA A 138 8.42 -20.20 -2.89
CA ALA A 138 9.69 -20.16 -3.60
C ALA A 138 9.68 -19.15 -4.76
N LEU A 139 8.50 -18.66 -5.18
CA LEU A 139 8.40 -17.67 -6.26
C LEU A 139 9.16 -16.37 -5.95
N PHE A 140 9.30 -15.97 -4.66
CA PHE A 140 10.03 -14.75 -4.31
C PHE A 140 11.52 -14.85 -4.66
N SER A 141 12.14 -15.98 -4.31
CA SER A 141 13.53 -16.23 -4.66
C SER A 141 13.72 -16.47 -6.17
N GLU A 142 12.85 -17.25 -6.83
CA GLU A 142 12.90 -17.46 -8.28
C GLU A 142 12.69 -16.16 -9.07
N ASN A 143 11.81 -15.27 -8.58
CA ASN A 143 11.58 -13.98 -9.20
C ASN A 143 12.83 -13.10 -9.15
N ALA A 144 13.49 -13.03 -8.00
CA ALA A 144 14.70 -12.25 -7.81
C ALA A 144 15.87 -12.84 -8.62
N GLU A 145 16.10 -14.16 -8.55
CA GLU A 145 17.14 -14.85 -9.33
C GLU A 145 16.96 -14.64 -10.85
N ALA A 146 15.70 -14.69 -11.33
CA ALA A 146 15.40 -14.48 -12.74
C ALA A 146 15.76 -13.06 -13.22
N ILE A 147 15.60 -12.02 -12.38
CA ILE A 147 15.97 -10.64 -12.68
C ILE A 147 17.47 -10.56 -12.96
N TYR A 148 18.31 -11.14 -12.11
CA TYR A 148 19.77 -11.12 -12.27
C TYR A 148 20.26 -12.05 -13.39
N THR A 149 19.55 -13.15 -13.64
CA THR A 149 19.90 -14.08 -14.73
C THR A 149 19.66 -13.46 -16.11
N ILE A 150 18.60 -12.65 -16.27
CA ILE A 150 18.28 -12.04 -17.55
C ILE A 150 19.12 -10.79 -17.83
N ASP A 151 19.56 -10.05 -16.79
CA ASP A 151 20.39 -8.85 -16.91
C ASP A 151 21.62 -9.06 -17.79
N ASP A 152 22.35 -10.14 -17.57
CA ASP A 152 23.54 -10.52 -18.34
C ASP A 152 23.27 -10.76 -19.85
N GLN A 153 21.99 -10.81 -20.28
CA GLN A 153 21.58 -11.15 -21.64
C GLN A 153 21.00 -9.96 -22.42
N LEU A 154 20.92 -8.78 -21.77
CA LEU A 154 20.29 -7.58 -22.33
C LEU A 154 21.30 -6.44 -22.45
N ASP A 155 21.32 -5.74 -23.59
CA ASP A 155 22.27 -4.66 -23.87
C ASP A 155 21.77 -3.27 -23.45
N TYR A 156 20.49 -3.11 -23.07
CA TYR A 156 19.85 -1.83 -22.76
C TYR A 156 19.64 -1.58 -21.26
N VAL A 157 20.03 -2.51 -20.41
CA VAL A 157 19.82 -2.45 -18.97
C VAL A 157 21.00 -3.03 -18.21
N ALA A 158 21.27 -2.55 -17.01
CA ALA A 158 22.16 -3.15 -16.03
C ALA A 158 21.64 -2.93 -14.62
N ILE A 159 21.73 -3.96 -13.76
CA ILE A 159 21.41 -3.83 -12.34
C ILE A 159 22.53 -3.07 -11.64
N VAL A 160 22.17 -2.16 -10.75
CA VAL A 160 23.10 -1.31 -9.98
C VAL A 160 22.76 -1.42 -8.50
N ASP A 161 23.72 -1.94 -7.73
CA ASP A 161 23.64 -1.94 -6.27
C ASP A 161 24.03 -0.57 -5.71
N LEU A 162 23.24 -0.05 -4.79
CA LEU A 162 23.46 1.23 -4.14
C LEU A 162 24.14 1.07 -2.78
N ASP A 163 24.82 2.12 -2.34
CA ASP A 163 25.59 2.13 -1.07
C ASP A 163 24.74 1.84 0.18
N ASP A 164 23.43 2.02 0.10
CA ASP A 164 22.48 1.77 1.21
C ASP A 164 21.87 0.36 1.19
N GLY A 165 22.33 -0.50 0.29
CA GLY A 165 21.86 -1.88 0.15
C GLY A 165 20.52 -2.02 -0.57
N ARG A 166 20.13 -1.02 -1.37
CA ARG A 166 19.03 -1.11 -2.35
C ARG A 166 19.61 -1.35 -3.72
N SER A 167 18.81 -1.94 -4.60
CA SER A 167 19.15 -2.11 -6.01
C SER A 167 18.27 -1.24 -6.90
N THR A 168 18.73 -1.00 -8.12
CA THR A 168 17.97 -0.32 -9.18
C THR A 168 18.51 -0.70 -10.55
N LEU A 169 17.99 -0.07 -11.61
CA LEU A 169 18.45 -0.28 -12.99
C LEU A 169 19.10 0.97 -13.56
N GLU A 170 20.23 0.80 -14.23
CA GLU A 170 20.74 1.73 -15.22
C GLU A 170 20.18 1.32 -16.58
N LEU A 171 19.45 2.22 -17.23
CA LEU A 171 18.68 1.95 -18.44
C LEU A 171 19.16 2.84 -19.60
N MET A 172 19.22 2.28 -20.80
CA MET A 172 19.42 3.04 -22.01
C MET A 172 18.06 3.44 -22.59
N GLY A 173 17.69 4.71 -22.41
CA GLY A 173 16.45 5.28 -22.94
C GLY A 173 16.63 5.96 -24.29
N GLU A 174 15.54 6.56 -24.82
CA GLU A 174 15.55 7.32 -26.08
C GLU A 174 16.56 8.49 -26.05
N ASN A 175 16.72 9.14 -24.91
CA ASN A 175 17.58 10.31 -24.74
C ASN A 175 18.99 9.99 -24.20
N GLY A 176 19.31 8.73 -23.97
CA GLY A 176 20.57 8.23 -23.43
C GLY A 176 20.40 7.44 -22.15
N GLU A 177 21.50 7.18 -21.47
CA GLU A 177 21.57 6.40 -20.25
C GLU A 177 21.02 7.19 -19.05
N PHE A 178 20.20 6.53 -18.21
CA PHE A 178 19.69 7.10 -16.97
C PHE A 178 19.53 6.03 -15.87
N LEU A 179 19.57 6.47 -14.61
CA LEU A 179 19.31 5.62 -13.46
C LEU A 179 17.82 5.64 -13.13
N LEU A 180 17.21 4.45 -13.02
CA LEU A 180 15.80 4.32 -12.64
C LEU A 180 15.63 4.73 -11.17
N ASP A 181 14.52 5.38 -10.86
CA ASP A 181 14.13 5.63 -9.48
C ASP A 181 13.89 4.29 -8.74
N VAL A 182 14.43 4.17 -7.53
CA VAL A 182 14.40 2.94 -6.71
C VAL A 182 12.98 2.45 -6.49
N GLU A 183 12.03 3.35 -6.20
CA GLU A 183 10.62 2.97 -6.01
C GLU A 183 10.04 2.34 -7.29
N LYS A 184 10.38 2.88 -8.46
CA LYS A 184 9.93 2.32 -9.74
C LYS A 184 10.55 0.96 -10.03
N TYR A 185 11.81 0.74 -9.63
CA TYR A 185 12.46 -0.56 -9.75
C TYR A 185 11.68 -1.62 -8.97
N TYR A 186 11.47 -1.39 -7.69
CA TYR A 186 10.80 -2.39 -6.86
C TYR A 186 9.35 -2.62 -7.29
N TRP A 187 8.56 -1.59 -7.54
CA TRP A 187 7.14 -1.75 -7.87
C TRP A 187 6.87 -2.22 -9.30
N TYR A 188 7.66 -1.78 -10.27
CA TYR A 188 7.36 -2.00 -11.68
C TYR A 188 8.31 -2.97 -12.39
N VAL A 189 9.31 -3.49 -11.68
CA VAL A 189 10.19 -4.56 -12.15
C VAL A 189 10.21 -5.74 -11.19
N VAL A 190 10.51 -5.52 -9.91
CA VAL A 190 10.72 -6.59 -8.92
C VAL A 190 9.41 -7.24 -8.47
N TYR A 191 8.38 -6.46 -8.14
CA TYR A 191 7.16 -7.00 -7.56
C TYR A 191 6.59 -8.15 -8.39
N PRO A 192 6.32 -9.34 -7.79
CA PRO A 192 6.02 -10.55 -8.54
C PRO A 192 4.61 -10.59 -9.14
N ARG A 193 3.85 -9.52 -9.02
CA ARG A 193 2.49 -9.36 -9.52
C ARG A 193 2.44 -8.27 -10.57
N ALA A 194 2.06 -8.60 -11.79
CA ALA A 194 2.07 -7.66 -12.91
C ALA A 194 0.81 -6.78 -12.96
N TYR A 195 -0.36 -7.30 -12.54
CA TYR A 195 -1.63 -6.59 -12.49
C TYR A 195 -2.52 -7.13 -11.36
N PHE A 196 -3.72 -7.67 -11.66
CA PHE A 196 -4.66 -8.18 -10.65
C PHE A 196 -4.54 -9.68 -10.36
N GLU A 197 -3.68 -10.39 -11.08
CA GLU A 197 -3.48 -11.82 -10.86
C GLU A 197 -2.88 -12.11 -9.47
N LEU A 198 -3.06 -13.35 -9.02
CA LEU A 198 -2.38 -13.83 -7.82
C LEU A 198 -0.96 -14.28 -8.17
N PRO A 199 0.05 -13.86 -7.41
CA PRO A 199 1.40 -14.37 -7.57
C PRO A 199 1.44 -15.85 -7.11
N LYS A 200 1.57 -16.76 -8.06
CA LYS A 200 1.60 -18.21 -7.81
C LYS A 200 2.27 -18.96 -8.95
N TYR A 201 2.56 -20.23 -8.70
CA TYR A 201 2.90 -21.16 -9.78
C TYR A 201 1.64 -21.53 -10.57
N GLU A 202 1.73 -21.42 -11.89
CA GLU A 202 0.74 -21.92 -12.82
C GLU A 202 1.32 -23.12 -13.54
N SER A 203 0.70 -24.29 -13.40
CA SER A 203 1.21 -25.55 -13.96
C SER A 203 2.64 -25.91 -13.54
N GLY A 204 3.08 -25.45 -12.37
CA GLY A 204 4.40 -25.72 -11.81
C GLY A 204 5.50 -24.77 -12.30
N SER A 205 5.15 -23.66 -12.94
CA SER A 205 6.09 -22.63 -13.41
C SER A 205 5.68 -21.25 -12.91
N PHE A 206 6.66 -20.40 -12.64
CA PHE A 206 6.45 -18.98 -12.42
C PHE A 206 6.56 -18.23 -13.75
N TRP A 207 5.70 -17.23 -13.96
CA TRP A 207 5.56 -16.58 -15.27
C TRP A 207 6.85 -15.91 -15.76
N ARG A 208 7.67 -15.32 -14.85
CA ARG A 208 8.85 -14.56 -15.26
C ARG A 208 9.87 -15.44 -16.00
N THR A 209 10.26 -16.55 -15.43
CA THR A 209 11.18 -17.50 -16.05
C THR A 209 10.58 -18.17 -17.27
N PHE A 210 9.31 -18.57 -17.18
CA PHE A 210 8.60 -19.25 -18.24
C PHE A 210 8.51 -18.40 -19.53
N LEU A 211 8.09 -17.13 -19.42
CA LEU A 211 7.88 -16.27 -20.60
C LEU A 211 9.19 -15.98 -21.34
N VAL A 212 10.33 -15.95 -20.65
CA VAL A 212 11.64 -15.69 -21.26
C VAL A 212 12.12 -16.86 -22.10
N GLU A 213 11.86 -18.10 -21.65
CA GLU A 213 12.48 -19.32 -22.19
C GLU A 213 11.57 -20.13 -23.12
N ASP A 214 10.24 -19.97 -23.00
CA ASP A 214 9.29 -20.77 -23.77
C ASP A 214 9.26 -20.35 -25.24
N ASP A 215 9.37 -21.33 -26.15
CA ASP A 215 9.42 -21.19 -27.61
C ASP A 215 8.15 -21.71 -28.33
N SER A 216 7.05 -21.86 -27.61
CA SER A 216 5.78 -22.42 -28.14
C SER A 216 5.22 -21.66 -29.34
N TYR A 217 5.61 -20.40 -29.53
CA TYR A 217 5.17 -19.53 -30.62
C TYR A 217 6.30 -19.17 -31.63
N ASP A 218 7.11 -20.16 -31.98
CA ASP A 218 8.19 -20.09 -32.98
C ASP A 218 9.41 -19.22 -32.57
N SER A 219 9.35 -18.50 -31.44
CA SER A 219 10.45 -17.70 -30.89
C SER A 219 10.23 -17.37 -29.41
N THR A 220 11.30 -17.23 -28.66
CA THR A 220 11.26 -16.82 -27.25
C THR A 220 11.12 -15.29 -27.13
N LEU A 221 10.63 -14.81 -25.98
CA LEU A 221 10.63 -13.38 -25.67
C LEU A 221 12.06 -12.81 -25.73
N LEU A 222 13.04 -13.54 -25.23
CA LEU A 222 14.44 -13.13 -25.23
C LEU A 222 14.99 -12.93 -26.67
N GLU A 223 14.64 -13.79 -27.62
CA GLU A 223 15.05 -13.62 -29.01
C GLU A 223 14.54 -12.33 -29.66
N HIS A 224 13.39 -11.81 -29.20
CA HIS A 224 12.83 -10.55 -29.66
C HIS A 224 13.50 -9.30 -29.07
N VAL A 225 14.10 -9.40 -27.87
CA VAL A 225 14.66 -8.23 -27.16
C VAL A 225 16.19 -8.23 -27.04
N SER A 226 16.85 -9.37 -27.20
CA SER A 226 18.31 -9.49 -27.00
C SER A 226 19.18 -8.62 -27.93
N GLY A 227 18.62 -8.14 -29.03
CA GLY A 227 19.28 -7.21 -29.95
C GLY A 227 18.93 -5.73 -29.73
N ALA A 228 18.04 -5.43 -28.79
CA ALA A 228 17.65 -4.06 -28.47
C ALA A 228 18.82 -3.31 -27.84
N GLN A 229 19.02 -2.07 -28.27
CA GLN A 229 20.10 -1.21 -27.76
C GLN A 229 19.56 -0.11 -26.84
N ASP A 230 18.23 0.03 -26.75
CA ASP A 230 17.52 0.99 -25.91
C ASP A 230 16.12 0.47 -25.56
N LEU A 231 15.49 1.12 -24.58
CA LEU A 231 14.14 0.78 -24.12
C LEU A 231 13.09 0.81 -25.24
N PRO A 232 13.03 1.82 -26.13
CA PRO A 232 12.07 1.81 -27.25
C PRO A 232 12.20 0.59 -28.15
N ALA A 233 13.43 0.15 -28.45
CA ALA A 233 13.65 -1.05 -29.25
C ALA A 233 13.22 -2.33 -28.51
N ALA A 234 13.47 -2.42 -27.20
CA ALA A 234 13.01 -3.54 -26.38
C ALA A 234 11.48 -3.61 -26.33
N VAL A 235 10.80 -2.47 -26.09
CA VAL A 235 9.35 -2.35 -26.07
C VAL A 235 8.73 -2.78 -27.42
N LEU A 236 9.35 -2.38 -28.53
CA LEU A 236 8.92 -2.82 -29.86
C LEU A 236 9.04 -4.34 -30.01
N GLY A 237 10.15 -4.94 -29.61
CA GLY A 237 10.36 -6.39 -29.65
C GLY A 237 9.33 -7.16 -28.81
N ILE A 238 9.04 -6.69 -27.59
CA ILE A 238 7.97 -7.25 -26.74
C ILE A 238 6.61 -7.17 -27.45
N GLY A 239 6.28 -6.02 -28.03
CA GLY A 239 5.04 -5.82 -28.77
C GLY A 239 4.90 -6.78 -29.94
N GLU A 240 5.94 -6.94 -30.76
CA GLU A 240 5.98 -7.89 -31.88
C GLU A 240 5.80 -9.34 -31.39
N TRP A 241 6.47 -9.71 -30.29
CA TRP A 241 6.32 -11.04 -29.71
C TRP A 241 4.87 -11.32 -29.28
N ILE A 242 4.24 -10.41 -28.51
CA ILE A 242 2.84 -10.56 -28.07
C ILE A 242 1.87 -10.62 -29.27
N GLN A 243 2.05 -9.75 -30.25
CA GLN A 243 1.22 -9.73 -31.46
C GLN A 243 1.35 -11.00 -32.30
N SER A 244 2.46 -11.74 -32.18
CA SER A 244 2.67 -12.98 -32.93
C SER A 244 1.72 -14.10 -32.51
N PHE A 245 1.19 -14.08 -31.28
CA PHE A 245 0.32 -15.15 -30.77
C PHE A 245 -1.04 -14.65 -30.22
N MET A 246 -1.13 -13.47 -29.64
CA MET A 246 -2.38 -12.97 -29.04
C MET A 246 -3.43 -12.64 -30.08
N THR A 247 -4.69 -12.96 -29.76
CA THR A 247 -5.86 -12.61 -30.56
C THR A 247 -6.87 -11.84 -29.71
N PHE A 248 -7.26 -10.66 -30.17
CA PHE A 248 -8.24 -9.84 -29.46
C PHE A 248 -9.63 -10.47 -29.52
N GLN A 249 -10.27 -10.67 -28.37
CA GLN A 249 -11.64 -11.18 -28.27
C GLN A 249 -12.28 -10.76 -26.94
N TYR A 250 -13.45 -10.15 -27.01
CA TYR A 250 -14.25 -9.84 -25.84
C TYR A 250 -14.79 -11.09 -25.12
N GLY A 251 -14.89 -10.99 -23.79
CA GLY A 251 -15.61 -11.96 -22.96
C GLY A 251 -14.85 -13.24 -22.63
N THR A 252 -13.55 -13.28 -22.88
CA THR A 252 -12.65 -14.33 -22.38
C THR A 252 -11.69 -13.71 -21.39
N ASN A 253 -11.70 -14.15 -20.15
CA ASN A 253 -10.88 -13.58 -19.09
C ASN A 253 -10.08 -14.71 -18.39
N PRO A 254 -9.00 -15.23 -19.01
CA PRO A 254 -8.08 -16.12 -18.31
C PRO A 254 -7.55 -15.44 -17.04
N PRO A 255 -7.54 -16.14 -15.89
CA PRO A 255 -7.31 -15.49 -14.59
C PRO A 255 -5.84 -15.29 -14.23
N GLY A 256 -4.90 -15.65 -15.09
CA GLY A 256 -3.47 -15.59 -14.79
C GLY A 256 -2.61 -15.43 -16.05
N ILE A 257 -1.36 -15.09 -15.86
CA ILE A 257 -0.43 -14.76 -16.96
C ILE A 257 -0.16 -15.97 -17.85
N LEU A 258 0.14 -17.13 -17.26
CA LEU A 258 0.39 -18.35 -18.03
C LEU A 258 -0.91 -18.93 -18.59
N ALA A 259 -2.06 -18.68 -17.96
CA ALA A 259 -3.36 -19.04 -18.54
C ALA A 259 -3.62 -18.22 -19.82
N ILE A 260 -3.31 -16.91 -19.83
CA ILE A 260 -3.38 -16.07 -21.03
C ILE A 260 -2.41 -16.57 -22.10
N TYR A 261 -1.18 -16.88 -21.72
CA TYR A 261 -0.17 -17.37 -22.66
C TYR A 261 -0.59 -18.70 -23.31
N ASN A 262 -1.17 -19.65 -22.54
CA ASN A 262 -1.62 -20.95 -23.04
C ASN A 262 -2.92 -20.89 -23.85
N GLU A 263 -3.78 -19.91 -23.56
CA GLU A 263 -5.01 -19.63 -24.32
C GLU A 263 -4.97 -18.17 -24.79
N PRO A 264 -4.23 -17.85 -25.89
CA PRO A 264 -3.84 -16.49 -26.21
C PRO A 264 -4.98 -15.71 -26.88
N ILE A 265 -6.07 -15.59 -26.15
CA ILE A 265 -7.29 -14.88 -26.54
C ILE A 265 -7.69 -13.98 -25.36
N GLY A 266 -7.88 -12.70 -25.59
CA GLY A 266 -8.28 -11.78 -24.53
C GLY A 266 -8.71 -10.41 -25.01
N SER A 267 -9.27 -9.61 -24.11
CA SER A 267 -9.59 -8.20 -24.32
C SER A 267 -8.39 -7.31 -23.92
N CYS A 268 -8.61 -6.01 -23.83
CA CYS A 268 -7.60 -5.02 -23.40
C CYS A 268 -6.93 -5.43 -22.08
N GLY A 269 -7.68 -5.91 -21.07
CA GLY A 269 -7.12 -6.31 -19.77
C GLY A 269 -6.14 -7.47 -19.87
N GLN A 270 -6.41 -8.51 -20.69
CA GLN A 270 -5.48 -9.61 -20.89
C GLN A 270 -4.24 -9.17 -21.68
N TYR A 271 -4.41 -8.30 -22.68
CA TYR A 271 -3.27 -7.70 -23.36
C TYR A 271 -2.42 -6.87 -22.40
N ALA A 272 -3.03 -6.04 -21.57
CA ALA A 272 -2.32 -5.24 -20.58
C ALA A 272 -1.56 -6.12 -19.56
N MET A 273 -2.18 -7.21 -19.11
CA MET A 273 -1.57 -8.14 -18.14
C MET A 273 -0.36 -8.87 -18.73
N ILE A 274 -0.50 -9.48 -19.93
CA ILE A 274 0.62 -10.21 -20.54
C ILE A 274 1.73 -9.26 -20.98
N THR A 275 1.41 -8.03 -21.40
CA THR A 275 2.39 -6.99 -21.72
C THR A 275 3.18 -6.56 -20.50
N SER A 276 2.51 -6.31 -19.36
CA SER A 276 3.21 -6.00 -18.10
C SER A 276 4.13 -7.13 -17.66
N ALA A 277 3.66 -8.38 -17.72
CA ALA A 277 4.46 -9.52 -17.32
C ALA A 277 5.68 -9.72 -18.23
N ALA A 278 5.48 -9.70 -19.55
CA ALA A 278 6.56 -9.84 -20.53
C ALA A 278 7.61 -8.73 -20.39
N SER A 279 7.17 -7.48 -20.19
CA SER A 279 8.07 -6.34 -19.99
C SER A 279 8.91 -6.48 -18.74
N ARG A 280 8.28 -6.81 -17.61
CA ARG A 280 9.00 -7.02 -16.34
C ARG A 280 9.93 -8.24 -16.41
N ALA A 281 9.57 -9.27 -17.19
CA ALA A 281 10.43 -10.44 -17.38
C ALA A 281 11.76 -10.09 -18.06
N VAL A 282 11.79 -9.04 -18.87
CA VAL A 282 12.99 -8.52 -19.54
C VAL A 282 13.38 -7.12 -19.05
N LEU A 283 13.11 -6.81 -17.79
CA LEU A 283 13.56 -5.63 -17.03
C LEU A 283 13.13 -4.27 -17.60
N VAL A 284 12.04 -4.22 -18.38
CA VAL A 284 11.41 -2.97 -18.79
C VAL A 284 10.42 -2.54 -17.71
N PRO A 285 10.60 -1.35 -17.09
CA PRO A 285 9.67 -0.86 -16.07
C PRO A 285 8.31 -0.51 -16.68
N VAL A 286 7.28 -1.29 -16.35
CA VAL A 286 5.94 -1.16 -16.93
C VAL A 286 4.86 -1.17 -15.86
N ALA A 287 3.92 -0.26 -15.98
CA ALA A 287 2.66 -0.23 -15.24
C ALA A 287 1.48 -0.52 -16.17
N THR A 288 0.42 -1.11 -15.63
CA THR A 288 -0.89 -1.13 -16.28
C THR A 288 -1.64 0.16 -15.93
N ALA A 289 -2.14 0.86 -16.94
CA ALA A 289 -3.04 2.00 -16.79
C ALA A 289 -4.47 1.57 -17.10
N SER A 290 -5.45 2.19 -16.44
CA SER A 290 -6.86 1.86 -16.58
C SER A 290 -7.73 3.11 -16.53
N ALA A 291 -8.67 3.20 -17.48
CA ALA A 291 -9.81 4.09 -17.47
C ALA A 291 -11.08 3.25 -17.25
N ARG A 292 -11.34 2.89 -16.00
CA ARG A 292 -12.39 1.91 -15.64
C ARG A 292 -13.79 2.31 -16.06
N ALA A 293 -14.14 3.59 -15.92
CA ALA A 293 -15.45 4.08 -16.35
C ALA A 293 -15.63 3.99 -17.87
N ASP A 294 -14.51 3.98 -18.59
CA ASP A 294 -14.43 3.96 -20.04
C ASP A 294 -14.11 2.57 -20.60
N ASP A 295 -14.09 1.54 -19.70
CA ASP A 295 -13.91 0.11 -20.02
C ASP A 295 -12.65 -0.16 -20.85
N HIS A 296 -11.53 0.52 -20.53
CA HIS A 296 -10.27 0.32 -21.25
C HIS A 296 -9.07 0.20 -20.32
N GLU A 297 -8.11 -0.66 -20.71
CA GLU A 297 -6.86 -0.92 -20.02
C GLU A 297 -5.72 -1.03 -21.02
N TRP A 298 -4.57 -0.43 -20.69
CA TRP A 298 -3.36 -0.42 -21.49
C TRP A 298 -2.12 -0.43 -20.61
N ASN A 299 -0.94 -0.23 -21.19
CA ASN A 299 0.32 -0.17 -20.45
C ASN A 299 0.98 1.20 -20.59
N GLU A 300 1.84 1.49 -19.67
CA GLU A 300 2.79 2.59 -19.73
C GLU A 300 4.17 2.04 -19.38
N TYR A 301 5.19 2.33 -20.16
CA TYR A 301 6.57 2.05 -19.80
C TYR A 301 7.29 3.32 -19.39
N TRP A 302 8.32 3.19 -18.56
CA TRP A 302 9.08 4.31 -18.05
C TRP A 302 10.37 4.52 -18.85
N ASP A 303 10.49 5.69 -19.51
CA ASP A 303 11.69 6.20 -20.16
C ASP A 303 11.86 7.68 -19.79
N GLU A 304 12.41 7.94 -18.60
CA GLU A 304 12.46 9.25 -17.91
C GLU A 304 11.07 9.90 -17.71
N ARG A 305 10.06 9.35 -18.30
CA ARG A 305 8.62 9.67 -18.16
C ARG A 305 7.80 8.43 -18.46
N TRP A 306 6.54 8.44 -18.06
CA TRP A 306 5.62 7.40 -18.51
C TRP A 306 5.24 7.62 -19.98
N ILE A 307 5.30 6.56 -20.77
CA ILE A 307 4.95 6.55 -22.20
C ILE A 307 3.87 5.49 -22.42
N MET A 308 2.75 5.92 -22.95
CA MET A 308 1.63 5.02 -23.24
C MET A 308 2.01 3.97 -24.28
N TRP A 309 1.47 2.78 -24.07
CA TRP A 309 1.67 1.64 -24.94
C TRP A 309 0.47 0.70 -24.88
N ASP A 310 -0.25 0.56 -25.98
CA ASP A 310 -1.43 -0.29 -26.07
C ASP A 310 -1.28 -1.36 -27.16
N ASN A 311 -1.02 -2.59 -26.72
CA ASN A 311 -0.91 -3.75 -27.60
C ASN A 311 -2.26 -4.31 -28.07
N SER A 312 -3.37 -3.91 -27.47
CA SER A 312 -4.70 -4.41 -27.82
C SER A 312 -5.24 -3.81 -29.12
N LEU A 313 -4.72 -2.65 -29.54
CA LEU A 313 -5.16 -1.92 -30.73
C LEU A 313 -4.46 -2.34 -32.04
N GLY A 314 -3.72 -3.43 -32.03
CA GLY A 314 -3.08 -3.95 -33.24
C GLY A 314 -1.92 -3.06 -33.74
N GLU A 315 -1.98 -2.61 -35.00
CA GLU A 315 -0.90 -1.83 -35.61
C GLU A 315 -0.58 -0.52 -34.89
N ILE A 316 -1.54 0.05 -34.18
CA ILE A 316 -1.37 1.27 -33.38
C ILE A 316 -0.65 0.95 -32.06
N GLY A 317 -1.01 -0.14 -31.39
CA GLY A 317 -0.41 -0.60 -30.15
C GLY A 317 1.07 -0.97 -30.23
N SER A 318 1.55 -1.28 -31.42
CA SER A 318 2.97 -1.57 -31.66
C SER A 318 3.84 -0.33 -31.84
N ASN A 319 3.30 0.89 -31.74
CA ASN A 319 4.09 2.11 -31.87
C ASN A 319 4.32 2.79 -30.51
N PRO A 320 5.46 2.53 -29.84
CA PRO A 320 5.79 3.12 -28.56
C PRO A 320 6.06 4.64 -28.59
N HIS A 321 5.95 5.26 -29.75
CA HIS A 321 6.30 6.67 -29.99
C HIS A 321 5.11 7.62 -30.05
N TYR A 322 3.88 7.17 -29.74
CA TYR A 322 2.77 8.11 -29.64
C TYR A 322 2.92 8.96 -28.38
N PRO A 323 3.25 10.25 -28.49
CA PRO A 323 3.19 11.13 -27.33
C PRO A 323 1.73 11.26 -26.87
N TYR A 324 1.51 11.29 -25.57
CA TYR A 324 0.18 11.45 -24.93
C TYR A 324 -0.68 12.57 -25.55
N ILE A 325 -0.05 13.59 -26.09
CA ILE A 325 -0.69 14.78 -26.69
C ILE A 325 -1.45 14.46 -28.00
N ASP A 326 -1.11 13.37 -28.67
CA ASP A 326 -1.74 12.95 -29.93
C ASP A 326 -2.82 11.86 -29.74
N MET A 327 -3.19 11.56 -28.49
CA MET A 327 -4.10 10.50 -28.09
C MET A 327 -5.62 10.78 -28.25
N PRO A 328 -6.12 12.01 -28.43
CA PRO A 328 -7.55 12.22 -28.70
C PRO A 328 -8.09 11.34 -29.83
N GLU A 329 -7.23 10.94 -30.76
CA GLU A 329 -7.63 10.07 -31.90
C GLU A 329 -7.81 8.59 -31.51
N ILE A 330 -7.20 8.09 -30.42
CA ILE A 330 -7.40 6.69 -29.96
C ILE A 330 -8.70 6.56 -29.17
N PHE A 331 -9.09 7.61 -28.49
CA PHE A 331 -10.35 7.70 -27.78
C PHE A 331 -11.43 8.47 -28.56
N ASP A 332 -11.17 8.80 -29.84
CA ASP A 332 -12.16 9.42 -30.71
C ASP A 332 -13.22 8.39 -31.14
N ASP A 333 -14.46 8.84 -31.11
CA ASP A 333 -15.71 8.09 -31.34
C ASP A 333 -15.73 7.20 -32.61
N ASP A 334 -14.84 7.47 -33.59
CA ASP A 334 -14.78 6.76 -34.84
C ASP A 334 -13.91 5.48 -34.84
N THR A 335 -13.10 5.23 -33.80
CA THR A 335 -12.17 4.09 -33.74
C THR A 335 -12.57 3.02 -32.72
N TYR A 336 -13.42 3.33 -31.76
CA TYR A 336 -13.90 2.40 -30.74
C TYR A 336 -15.38 2.06 -31.00
N ASP A 337 -15.62 1.08 -31.88
CA ASP A 337 -16.98 0.65 -32.24
C ASP A 337 -17.61 -0.20 -31.12
N GLY A 338 -18.26 0.43 -30.19
CA GLY A 338 -19.14 -0.32 -29.31
C GLY A 338 -19.50 0.26 -27.94
N ALA A 339 -18.83 1.25 -27.44
CA ALA A 339 -19.10 1.78 -26.11
C ALA A 339 -19.42 3.29 -26.09
N GLY A 340 -19.99 3.84 -27.12
CA GLY A 340 -20.47 5.21 -27.26
C GLY A 340 -20.25 6.11 -26.05
N VAL A 341 -19.39 7.09 -26.22
CA VAL A 341 -19.04 8.23 -25.35
C VAL A 341 -17.58 8.21 -24.89
N PHE A 342 -16.64 8.49 -25.75
CA PHE A 342 -15.23 8.64 -25.37
C PHE A 342 -14.65 9.98 -25.81
N GLY A 343 -15.33 11.08 -25.53
CA GLY A 343 -14.76 12.41 -25.71
C GLY A 343 -13.90 12.87 -24.53
N GLU A 344 -14.20 12.38 -23.31
CA GLU A 344 -13.63 12.89 -22.05
C GLU A 344 -13.53 11.76 -21.04
N LEU A 345 -12.30 11.31 -20.73
CA LEU A 345 -12.06 10.24 -19.78
C LEU A 345 -12.43 10.70 -18.36
N ALA A 346 -13.22 9.89 -17.65
CA ALA A 346 -13.64 10.21 -16.30
C ALA A 346 -12.47 10.20 -15.32
N HIS A 347 -11.59 9.21 -15.46
CA HIS A 347 -10.41 9.08 -14.61
C HIS A 347 -9.47 8.02 -15.19
N VAL A 348 -8.17 8.30 -15.12
CA VAL A 348 -7.11 7.34 -15.46
C VAL A 348 -6.21 7.16 -14.25
N PHE A 349 -5.91 5.90 -13.93
CA PHE A 349 -4.94 5.57 -12.90
C PHE A 349 -3.94 4.52 -13.40
N ARG A 350 -2.76 4.57 -12.83
CA ARG A 350 -1.71 3.58 -12.97
C ARG A 350 -1.80 2.58 -11.83
N PHE A 351 -1.87 1.31 -12.15
CA PHE A 351 -1.95 0.28 -11.12
C PHE A 351 -0.62 0.14 -10.38
N ARG A 352 -0.71 0.21 -9.06
CA ARG A 352 0.33 -0.19 -8.13
C ARG A 352 -0.34 -1.03 -7.04
N PRO A 353 0.27 -2.12 -6.57
CA PRO A 353 -0.38 -3.00 -5.60
C PRO A 353 -0.84 -2.34 -4.31
N ASP A 354 -0.13 -1.33 -3.83
CA ASP A 354 -0.42 -0.58 -2.62
C ASP A 354 -1.35 0.62 -2.83
N ASP A 355 -1.38 1.20 -4.03
CA ASP A 355 -2.20 2.40 -4.32
C ASP A 355 -2.60 2.49 -5.80
N ASN A 356 -3.49 3.44 -6.11
CA ASN A 356 -3.80 3.87 -7.46
C ASN A 356 -3.12 5.21 -7.73
N ILE A 357 -2.13 5.20 -8.61
CA ILE A 357 -1.42 6.40 -8.97
C ILE A 357 -2.22 7.15 -10.04
N PHE A 358 -2.69 8.33 -9.75
CA PHE A 358 -3.47 9.14 -10.70
C PHE A 358 -2.64 9.51 -11.92
N ALA A 359 -3.23 9.34 -13.09
CA ALA A 359 -2.59 9.61 -14.38
C ALA A 359 -3.50 10.41 -15.34
N SER A 360 -4.66 10.86 -14.88
CA SER A 360 -5.66 11.56 -15.72
C SER A 360 -5.08 12.76 -16.46
N GLU A 361 -4.14 13.50 -15.85
CA GLU A 361 -3.49 14.66 -16.45
C GLU A 361 -2.70 14.37 -17.72
N LEU A 362 -2.38 13.12 -17.97
CA LEU A 362 -1.66 12.70 -19.17
C LEU A 362 -2.59 12.42 -20.35
N TYR A 363 -3.89 12.24 -20.09
CA TYR A 363 -4.85 11.72 -21.06
C TYR A 363 -6.05 12.62 -21.32
N THR A 364 -6.44 13.44 -20.35
CA THR A 364 -7.64 14.28 -20.45
C THR A 364 -7.47 15.60 -19.72
N ALA A 365 -8.28 16.60 -20.09
CA ALA A 365 -8.46 17.77 -19.24
C ALA A 365 -9.07 17.32 -17.89
N TYR A 366 -8.54 17.80 -16.77
CA TYR A 366 -8.94 17.34 -15.46
C TYR A 366 -9.19 18.51 -14.49
N LYS A 367 -9.85 18.20 -13.38
CA LYS A 367 -10.02 19.06 -12.23
C LYS A 367 -9.54 18.34 -10.97
N ASP A 368 -8.93 19.09 -10.08
CA ASP A 368 -8.63 18.62 -8.74
C ASP A 368 -9.92 18.64 -7.89
N VAL A 369 -10.22 17.51 -7.24
CA VAL A 369 -11.38 17.35 -6.37
C VAL A 369 -10.90 16.87 -5.02
N VAL A 370 -11.21 17.60 -3.96
CA VAL A 370 -10.91 17.22 -2.58
C VAL A 370 -12.22 16.89 -1.87
N VAL A 371 -12.28 15.70 -1.31
CA VAL A 371 -13.43 15.22 -0.53
C VAL A 371 -13.05 15.24 0.95
N GLY A 372 -13.66 16.16 1.71
CA GLY A 372 -13.51 16.25 3.15
C GLY A 372 -14.55 15.40 3.86
N ILE A 373 -14.12 14.52 4.75
CA ILE A 373 -14.97 13.63 5.54
C ILE A 373 -14.89 13.98 7.01
N THR A 374 -16.04 14.22 7.64
CA THR A 374 -16.13 14.45 9.09
C THR A 374 -17.12 13.48 9.74
N ASP A 375 -16.98 13.29 11.04
CA ASP A 375 -17.98 12.61 11.86
C ASP A 375 -19.19 13.53 12.18
N SER A 376 -20.21 13.05 12.91
CA SER A 376 -21.42 13.82 13.19
C SER A 376 -21.23 15.05 14.09
N ILE A 377 -20.07 15.21 14.72
CA ILE A 377 -19.72 16.39 15.52
C ILE A 377 -18.71 17.32 14.83
N GLY A 378 -18.30 16.97 13.60
CA GLY A 378 -17.43 17.79 12.76
C GLY A 378 -15.94 17.50 12.91
N GLU A 379 -15.55 16.38 13.55
CA GLU A 379 -14.17 15.96 13.63
C GLU A 379 -13.75 15.24 12.35
N PRO A 380 -12.51 15.45 11.84
CA PRO A 380 -12.00 14.77 10.66
C PRO A 380 -11.98 13.25 10.83
N VAL A 381 -12.28 12.52 9.76
CA VAL A 381 -12.26 11.05 9.74
C VAL A 381 -11.09 10.57 8.90
N GLU A 382 -10.05 10.05 9.54
CA GLU A 382 -8.93 9.37 8.88
C GLU A 382 -9.34 7.97 8.45
N GLY A 383 -8.82 7.51 7.29
CA GLY A 383 -9.01 6.13 6.82
C GLY A 383 -10.41 5.83 6.29
N ALA A 384 -11.25 6.84 6.05
CA ALA A 384 -12.49 6.64 5.32
C ALA A 384 -12.18 6.34 3.84
N ARG A 385 -12.72 5.25 3.33
CA ARG A 385 -12.64 4.92 1.90
C ARG A 385 -13.64 5.75 1.13
N VAL A 386 -13.15 6.57 0.22
CA VAL A 386 -13.95 7.40 -0.69
C VAL A 386 -13.94 6.76 -2.07
N ILE A 387 -15.10 6.45 -2.61
CA ILE A 387 -15.28 5.89 -3.96
C ILE A 387 -15.92 6.95 -4.84
N VAL A 388 -15.36 7.14 -6.02
CA VAL A 388 -15.88 8.04 -7.05
C VAL A 388 -16.38 7.21 -8.23
N GLY A 389 -17.62 7.43 -8.64
CA GLY A 389 -18.22 6.78 -9.81
C GLY A 389 -18.60 7.79 -10.88
N SER A 390 -18.43 7.45 -12.16
CA SER A 390 -18.86 8.28 -13.28
C SER A 390 -20.38 8.20 -13.46
N ALA A 391 -21.04 9.36 -13.50
CA ALA A 391 -22.49 9.42 -13.71
C ALA A 391 -22.85 9.03 -15.15
N GLU A 392 -22.00 9.31 -16.12
CA GLU A 392 -22.15 8.95 -17.52
C GLU A 392 -22.06 7.42 -17.72
N ALA A 393 -21.19 6.76 -16.97
CA ALA A 393 -21.05 5.29 -16.97
C ALA A 393 -22.04 4.60 -16.00
N GLY A 394 -23.17 5.20 -15.72
CA GLY A 394 -24.20 4.62 -14.85
C GLY A 394 -23.81 4.53 -13.37
N ASN A 395 -22.94 5.41 -12.91
CA ASN A 395 -22.31 5.43 -11.59
C ASN A 395 -21.34 4.26 -11.35
N ALA A 396 -20.78 3.68 -12.41
CA ALA A 396 -19.72 2.70 -12.26
C ALA A 396 -18.53 3.33 -11.52
N PRO A 397 -17.94 2.66 -10.50
CA PRO A 397 -16.77 3.15 -9.82
C PRO A 397 -15.61 3.35 -10.80
N CYS A 398 -15.05 4.56 -10.84
CA CYS A 398 -13.89 4.86 -11.68
C CYS A 398 -12.59 4.96 -10.88
N THR A 399 -12.68 5.39 -9.62
CA THR A 399 -11.51 5.48 -8.74
C THR A 399 -11.91 5.48 -7.27
N TRP A 400 -10.92 5.36 -6.39
CA TRP A 400 -11.07 5.49 -4.94
C TRP A 400 -9.79 6.02 -4.31
N SER A 401 -9.92 6.57 -3.12
CA SER A 401 -8.82 6.90 -2.24
C SER A 401 -9.26 6.79 -0.78
N TYR A 402 -8.32 6.90 0.14
CA TYR A 402 -8.62 6.97 1.56
C TYR A 402 -8.34 8.37 2.07
N THR A 403 -9.16 8.81 3.04
CA THR A 403 -8.90 10.08 3.71
C THR A 403 -7.64 10.01 4.54
N ASP A 404 -6.88 11.09 4.50
CA ASP A 404 -5.70 11.31 5.34
C ASP A 404 -6.08 11.72 6.77
N VAL A 405 -5.08 12.14 7.55
CA VAL A 405 -5.24 12.61 8.94
C VAL A 405 -6.08 13.88 9.08
N LEU A 406 -6.28 14.62 8.00
CA LEU A 406 -7.15 15.81 7.94
C LEU A 406 -8.57 15.45 7.53
N GLY A 407 -8.83 14.17 7.27
CA GLY A 407 -10.10 13.68 6.76
C GLY A 407 -10.30 13.99 5.27
N GLU A 408 -9.23 14.22 4.51
CA GLU A 408 -9.29 14.62 3.11
C GLU A 408 -8.81 13.51 2.17
N ALA A 409 -9.56 13.28 1.08
CA ALA A 409 -9.16 12.45 -0.05
C ALA A 409 -9.13 13.29 -1.31
N ALA A 410 -7.99 13.30 -2.03
CA ALA A 410 -7.80 14.08 -3.24
C ALA A 410 -7.90 13.21 -4.49
N PHE A 411 -8.46 13.79 -5.57
CA PHE A 411 -8.65 13.13 -6.85
C PHE A 411 -8.33 14.10 -8.00
N ARG A 412 -7.93 13.53 -9.15
CA ARG A 412 -7.87 14.21 -10.44
C ARG A 412 -8.89 13.57 -11.37
N LEU A 413 -9.99 14.26 -11.59
CA LEU A 413 -11.15 13.77 -12.34
C LEU A 413 -11.29 14.53 -13.65
N GLY A 414 -11.77 13.88 -14.68
CA GLY A 414 -12.02 14.49 -16.00
C GLY A 414 -12.89 15.75 -15.89
N ASP A 415 -12.62 16.73 -16.74
CA ASP A 415 -13.38 17.98 -16.81
C ASP A 415 -14.72 17.76 -17.52
N ASP A 416 -15.70 18.61 -17.21
CA ASP A 416 -17.07 18.65 -17.78
C ASP A 416 -17.91 17.36 -17.60
N LEU A 417 -17.56 16.52 -16.60
CA LEU A 417 -18.23 15.27 -16.28
C LEU A 417 -18.94 15.30 -14.93
N GLY A 418 -19.88 14.36 -14.73
CA GLY A 418 -20.62 14.17 -13.49
C GLY A 418 -20.08 13.01 -12.67
N TYR A 419 -19.89 13.22 -11.34
CA TYR A 419 -19.35 12.22 -10.43
C TYR A 419 -20.24 12.00 -9.22
N ARG A 420 -20.47 10.74 -8.88
CA ARG A 420 -21.09 10.32 -7.63
C ARG A 420 -19.98 9.92 -6.65
N ILE A 421 -20.08 10.43 -5.42
CA ILE A 421 -19.11 10.18 -4.35
C ILE A 421 -19.78 9.41 -3.22
N GLU A 422 -19.16 8.33 -2.77
CA GLU A 422 -19.58 7.49 -1.65
C GLU A 422 -18.43 7.35 -0.68
N ALA A 423 -18.72 7.22 0.62
CA ALA A 423 -17.72 7.03 1.65
C ALA A 423 -18.10 5.89 2.60
N SER A 424 -17.10 5.16 3.08
CA SER A 424 -17.27 4.12 4.08
C SER A 424 -16.10 4.12 5.06
N HIS A 425 -16.37 3.72 6.31
CA HIS A 425 -15.35 3.60 7.34
C HIS A 425 -15.63 2.38 8.22
N PRO A 426 -14.61 1.59 8.64
CA PRO A 426 -14.80 0.34 9.39
C PRO A 426 -15.62 0.51 10.67
N ILE A 427 -15.48 1.66 11.38
CA ILE A 427 -16.18 1.94 12.62
C ILE A 427 -17.49 2.72 12.39
N LEU A 428 -17.49 3.71 11.47
CA LEU A 428 -18.61 4.61 11.28
C LEU A 428 -19.65 4.09 10.27
N GLY A 429 -19.30 3.00 9.55
CA GLY A 429 -20.17 2.37 8.56
C GLY A 429 -20.12 3.08 7.20
N GLU A 430 -21.21 2.95 6.45
CA GLU A 430 -21.37 3.55 5.12
C GLU A 430 -22.08 4.89 5.23
N GLN A 431 -21.63 5.87 4.47
CA GLN A 431 -22.30 7.14 4.26
C GLN A 431 -23.02 7.10 2.92
N ASP A 432 -24.30 7.48 2.93
CA ASP A 432 -25.09 7.63 1.72
C ASP A 432 -24.40 8.59 0.74
N SER A 433 -24.53 8.28 -0.55
CA SER A 433 -23.86 9.03 -1.59
C SER A 433 -24.13 10.53 -1.50
N TYR A 434 -23.09 11.33 -1.60
CA TYR A 434 -23.21 12.71 -2.01
C TYR A 434 -23.86 12.76 -3.39
N GLY A 435 -24.68 13.74 -3.67
CA GLY A 435 -25.29 13.91 -5.01
C GLY A 435 -24.23 14.00 -6.12
N VAL A 436 -24.66 14.18 -7.35
CA VAL A 436 -23.72 14.32 -8.47
C VAL A 436 -22.95 15.63 -8.37
N VAL A 437 -21.61 15.54 -8.36
CA VAL A 437 -20.68 16.66 -8.49
C VAL A 437 -20.35 16.82 -9.97
N TRP A 438 -20.47 18.03 -10.50
CA TRP A 438 -20.14 18.34 -11.89
C TRP A 438 -18.86 19.17 -11.97
N THR A 439 -17.85 18.69 -12.71
CA THR A 439 -16.58 19.38 -12.91
C THR A 439 -16.60 20.44 -14.01
N ASN A 440 -17.74 20.97 -14.35
CA ASN A 440 -18.00 21.84 -15.48
C ASN A 440 -17.95 23.35 -15.18
N THR A 441 -17.38 23.75 -14.05
CA THR A 441 -17.15 25.17 -13.76
C THR A 441 -15.70 25.55 -14.04
N PRO A 442 -15.38 26.84 -14.19
CA PRO A 442 -14.00 27.28 -14.41
C PRO A 442 -13.09 27.16 -13.18
N ASP A 443 -13.62 26.67 -12.05
CA ASP A 443 -12.83 26.47 -10.84
C ASP A 443 -11.83 25.32 -11.07
N GLU A 444 -10.58 25.53 -10.65
CA GLU A 444 -9.53 24.52 -10.76
C GLU A 444 -9.57 23.49 -9.63
N LEU A 445 -10.16 23.86 -8.49
CA LEU A 445 -10.31 23.02 -7.30
C LEU A 445 -11.77 22.93 -6.87
N TYR A 446 -12.26 21.73 -6.70
CA TYR A 446 -13.59 21.42 -6.16
C TYR A 446 -13.45 20.83 -4.75
N THR A 447 -14.24 21.33 -3.81
CA THR A 447 -14.31 20.78 -2.47
C THR A 447 -15.69 20.17 -2.25
N VAL A 448 -15.73 18.95 -1.75
CA VAL A 448 -16.93 18.20 -1.41
C VAL A 448 -16.86 17.82 0.05
N ASP A 449 -17.80 18.31 0.87
CA ASP A 449 -17.87 17.97 2.28
C ASP A 449 -18.93 16.91 2.52
N MET A 450 -18.54 15.79 3.15
CA MET A 450 -19.43 14.72 3.57
C MET A 450 -19.31 14.50 5.08
N GLN A 451 -20.41 14.09 5.71
CA GLN A 451 -20.44 13.90 7.15
C GLN A 451 -21.11 12.58 7.50
N PHE A 452 -20.43 11.74 8.28
CA PHE A 452 -21.06 10.56 8.86
C PHE A 452 -22.16 10.96 9.86
N THR A 453 -23.18 10.13 9.96
CA THR A 453 -24.34 10.41 10.83
C THR A 453 -24.09 10.09 12.31
N VAL A 454 -22.98 9.42 12.60
CA VAL A 454 -22.55 9.03 13.95
C VAL A 454 -21.20 9.66 14.28
N PRO A 455 -20.94 10.01 15.55
CA PRO A 455 -19.61 10.43 15.97
C PRO A 455 -18.70 9.20 16.12
N TYR A 456 -17.39 9.40 16.14
CA TYR A 456 -16.50 8.39 16.67
C TYR A 456 -16.94 7.97 18.08
N PRO A 457 -16.87 6.69 18.42
CA PRO A 457 -17.31 6.16 19.72
C PRO A 457 -16.33 6.51 20.85
N ARG A 458 -16.09 7.80 21.07
CA ARG A 458 -15.19 8.28 22.11
C ARG A 458 -15.76 8.05 23.50
N LEU A 459 -14.94 7.48 24.39
CA LEU A 459 -15.37 7.10 25.72
C LEU A 459 -15.17 8.21 26.77
N VAL A 460 -14.48 9.30 26.42
CA VAL A 460 -14.22 10.45 27.30
C VAL A 460 -15.52 11.23 27.52
N GLN A 461 -15.94 11.36 28.79
CA GLN A 461 -17.12 12.15 29.16
C GLN A 461 -16.80 13.59 29.54
N ASN A 462 -15.79 13.75 30.40
CA ASN A 462 -15.39 15.07 30.88
C ASN A 462 -13.85 15.17 30.91
N VAL A 463 -13.37 16.40 30.71
CA VAL A 463 -11.97 16.73 30.83
C VAL A 463 -11.80 17.62 32.05
N GLY A 464 -11.05 17.13 33.03
CA GLY A 464 -10.68 17.90 34.22
C GLY A 464 -9.33 18.60 34.07
N ASP A 465 -8.94 19.37 35.08
CA ASP A 465 -7.61 19.97 35.13
C ASP A 465 -6.53 18.90 35.36
N LEU A 466 -5.33 19.15 34.82
CA LEU A 466 -4.15 18.33 35.14
C LEU A 466 -3.91 18.35 36.65
N PRO A 467 -3.59 17.20 37.28
CA PRO A 467 -3.29 17.15 38.71
C PRO A 467 -2.03 17.98 39.00
N THR A 468 -1.98 18.50 40.22
CA THR A 468 -0.79 19.13 40.76
C THR A 468 -0.03 18.10 41.60
N GLY A 469 1.27 17.94 41.38
CA GLY A 469 2.13 16.99 42.07
C GLY A 469 3.55 17.52 42.21
N ASP A 470 4.35 16.81 43.00
CA ASP A 470 5.75 17.10 43.25
C ASP A 470 6.72 16.47 42.25
N ILE A 471 6.22 15.57 41.41
CA ILE A 471 6.95 14.97 40.29
C ILE A 471 6.52 15.69 39.02
N ALA A 472 7.44 16.39 38.37
CA ALA A 472 7.19 17.03 37.10
C ALA A 472 7.93 16.29 35.97
N VAL A 473 7.23 15.91 34.92
CA VAL A 473 7.77 15.21 33.75
C VAL A 473 7.42 16.01 32.49
N GLN A 474 8.42 16.41 31.73
CA GLN A 474 8.21 17.00 30.44
C GLN A 474 7.89 15.91 29.44
N LEU A 475 6.73 16.02 28.79
CA LEU A 475 6.31 15.21 27.65
C LEU A 475 6.53 16.02 26.37
N ASP A 476 7.19 15.42 25.42
CA ASP A 476 7.26 15.86 24.03
C ASP A 476 6.97 14.64 23.15
N PHE A 477 6.02 14.75 22.24
CA PHE A 477 5.71 13.67 21.31
C PHE A 477 5.31 14.19 19.94
N GLU A 478 5.53 13.36 18.92
CA GLU A 478 5.19 13.60 17.53
C GLU A 478 4.82 12.28 16.87
N VAL A 479 3.70 12.26 16.14
CA VAL A 479 3.39 11.17 15.20
C VAL A 479 4.21 11.42 13.94
N ILE A 480 5.21 10.58 13.71
CA ILE A 480 6.15 10.75 12.60
C ILE A 480 5.54 10.24 11.32
N GLU A 481 4.86 9.10 11.41
CA GLU A 481 4.39 8.34 10.25
C GLU A 481 3.14 7.55 10.60
N THR A 482 2.31 7.37 9.60
CA THR A 482 1.13 6.48 9.65
C THR A 482 1.24 5.46 8.53
N GLU A 483 1.33 4.19 8.87
CA GLU A 483 1.10 3.12 7.92
C GLU A 483 -0.41 2.86 7.83
N GLN A 484 -1.00 3.08 6.67
CA GLN A 484 -2.42 2.86 6.42
C GLN A 484 -2.61 1.62 5.56
N ARG A 485 -3.35 0.63 6.04
CA ARG A 485 -3.68 -0.57 5.27
C ARG A 485 -4.90 -0.32 4.41
N ARG A 486 -4.73 -0.38 3.10
CA ARG A 486 -5.74 -0.08 2.10
C ARG A 486 -6.19 -1.32 1.36
N ILE A 487 -7.50 -1.44 1.10
CA ILE A 487 -8.04 -2.48 0.23
C ILE A 487 -7.94 -1.99 -1.20
N ASN A 488 -7.09 -2.62 -2.00
CA ASN A 488 -6.85 -2.23 -3.38
C ASN A 488 -7.84 -2.87 -4.35
N GLN A 489 -9.15 -2.72 -4.10
CA GLN A 489 -10.18 -3.17 -5.04
C GLN A 489 -11.44 -2.32 -5.00
N ILE A 490 -11.96 -1.96 -6.18
CA ILE A 490 -13.24 -1.28 -6.33
C ILE A 490 -14.40 -2.23 -6.59
N THR A 491 -14.21 -3.38 -7.23
CA THR A 491 -15.29 -4.20 -7.78
C THR A 491 -15.50 -5.51 -7.05
N GLU A 492 -16.77 -5.87 -6.84
CA GLU A 492 -17.25 -7.11 -6.23
C GLU A 492 -16.88 -8.41 -6.97
N GLY A 493 -16.14 -8.37 -8.05
CA GLY A 493 -15.82 -9.56 -8.87
C GLY A 493 -14.41 -10.12 -8.67
N TYR A 494 -13.52 -9.39 -8.02
CA TYR A 494 -12.17 -9.83 -7.71
C TYR A 494 -12.07 -10.05 -6.21
N GLU A 495 -12.39 -11.25 -5.78
CA GLU A 495 -12.72 -11.60 -4.40
C GLU A 495 -11.56 -11.64 -3.41
N LEU A 496 -10.36 -11.30 -3.84
CA LEU A 496 -9.22 -11.29 -2.94
C LEU A 496 -8.96 -9.84 -2.53
N GLY A 497 -9.78 -9.35 -1.61
CA GLY A 497 -9.66 -8.03 -1.00
C GLY A 497 -8.43 -7.94 -0.11
N PHE A 498 -7.24 -8.05 -0.70
CA PHE A 498 -5.98 -7.87 -0.01
C PHE A 498 -5.78 -6.41 0.36
N THR A 499 -5.30 -6.19 1.56
CA THR A 499 -4.94 -4.86 2.04
C THR A 499 -3.45 -4.62 1.76
N HIS A 500 -3.14 -3.44 1.25
CA HIS A 500 -1.76 -3.04 1.02
C HIS A 500 -1.39 -1.89 1.96
N PRO A 501 -0.20 -1.89 2.57
CA PRO A 501 0.25 -0.77 3.39
C PRO A 501 0.62 0.43 2.51
N VAL A 502 0.21 1.61 2.93
CA VAL A 502 0.64 2.89 2.35
C VAL A 502 1.17 3.75 3.48
N ILE A 503 2.38 4.26 3.31
CA ILE A 503 3.04 5.11 4.28
C ILE A 503 2.65 6.57 4.04
N LEU A 504 2.14 7.22 5.09
CA LEU A 504 1.78 8.62 5.10
C LEU A 504 2.71 9.36 6.07
N GLU A 505 3.24 10.50 5.66
CA GLU A 505 4.02 11.37 6.54
C GLU A 505 3.11 11.96 7.64
N GLY A 506 3.55 11.86 8.90
CA GLY A 506 2.79 12.32 10.05
C GLY A 506 1.62 11.42 10.42
N GLY A 507 0.65 11.97 11.09
CA GLY A 507 -0.56 11.28 11.56
C GLY A 507 -1.16 11.90 12.79
N VAL A 508 -2.23 11.27 13.31
CA VAL A 508 -2.89 11.70 14.53
C VAL A 508 -3.14 10.52 15.46
N VAL A 509 -3.16 10.80 16.75
CA VAL A 509 -3.45 9.84 17.82
C VAL A 509 -4.23 10.55 18.92
N ASP A 510 -5.10 9.85 19.63
CA ASP A 510 -5.73 10.39 20.83
C ASP A 510 -4.79 10.23 22.03
N VAL A 511 -4.62 11.29 22.82
CA VAL A 511 -3.73 11.26 24.00
C VAL A 511 -4.51 11.60 25.24
N PHE A 512 -4.47 10.70 26.23
CA PHE A 512 -5.17 10.84 27.48
C PHE A 512 -4.20 10.85 28.67
N VAL A 513 -4.47 11.72 29.66
CA VAL A 513 -3.88 11.63 30.98
C VAL A 513 -4.97 11.17 31.95
N LEU A 514 -4.82 9.96 32.49
CA LEU A 514 -5.86 9.25 33.24
C LEU A 514 -5.38 8.91 34.65
N ASN A 515 -6.27 8.92 35.64
CA ASN A 515 -6.03 8.25 36.89
C ASN A 515 -6.30 6.74 36.80
N ALA A 516 -5.97 5.97 37.81
CA ALA A 516 -6.13 4.50 37.81
C ALA A 516 -7.58 4.05 37.52
N SER A 517 -8.59 4.76 38.04
CA SER A 517 -9.99 4.42 37.80
C SER A 517 -10.43 4.67 36.34
N ALA A 518 -10.02 5.80 35.82
CA ALA A 518 -10.28 6.16 34.42
C ALA A 518 -9.56 5.23 33.45
N TYR A 519 -8.30 4.85 33.75
CA TYR A 519 -7.56 3.89 32.96
C TYR A 519 -8.22 2.50 32.94
N GLN A 520 -8.72 2.01 34.08
CA GLN A 520 -9.49 0.76 34.09
C GLN A 520 -10.80 0.86 33.30
N ALA A 521 -11.48 2.00 33.34
CA ALA A 521 -12.67 2.23 32.52
C ALA A 521 -12.33 2.26 31.02
N PHE A 522 -11.21 2.89 30.65
CA PHE A 522 -10.70 2.87 29.29
C PHE A 522 -10.45 1.44 28.79
N LEU A 523 -9.72 0.62 29.58
CA LEU A 523 -9.41 -0.78 29.23
C LEU A 523 -10.66 -1.66 29.04
N THR A 524 -11.76 -1.33 29.70
CA THR A 524 -13.04 -2.07 29.61
C THR A 524 -14.00 -1.49 28.56
N GLY A 525 -13.59 -0.48 27.81
CA GLY A 525 -14.47 0.22 26.87
C GLY A 525 -15.62 0.96 27.54
N SER A 526 -15.44 1.36 28.80
CA SER A 526 -16.44 2.11 29.56
C SER A 526 -16.13 3.60 29.49
N GLN A 527 -17.17 4.43 29.62
CA GLN A 527 -16.98 5.88 29.69
C GLN A 527 -16.13 6.31 30.88
N PHE A 528 -15.26 7.28 30.68
CA PHE A 528 -14.32 7.77 31.70
C PHE A 528 -14.17 9.30 31.68
N ASP A 529 -13.67 9.85 32.78
CA ASP A 529 -13.25 11.24 32.89
C ASP A 529 -11.72 11.32 32.84
N GLY A 530 -11.17 12.14 31.92
CA GLY A 530 -9.72 12.38 31.77
C GLY A 530 -9.25 13.66 32.48
N HIS A 531 -7.99 13.73 32.88
CA HIS A 531 -7.37 14.97 33.39
C HIS A 531 -6.89 15.87 32.25
N SER A 532 -6.41 15.31 31.17
CA SER A 532 -6.11 15.98 29.93
C SER A 532 -6.47 15.06 28.79
N VAL A 533 -7.03 15.62 27.75
CA VAL A 533 -7.44 14.92 26.55
C VAL A 533 -7.05 15.76 25.36
N SER A 534 -6.23 15.19 24.49
CA SER A 534 -5.92 15.75 23.18
C SER A 534 -6.40 14.73 22.16
N LEU A 535 -7.42 15.10 21.39
CA LEU A 535 -8.03 14.23 20.39
C LEU A 535 -7.44 14.56 19.03
N ALA A 536 -7.18 13.52 18.23
CA ALA A 536 -6.67 13.63 16.87
C ALA A 536 -5.46 14.60 16.79
N THR A 537 -4.43 14.36 17.60
CA THR A 537 -3.26 15.26 17.68
C THR A 537 -2.03 14.62 17.05
N GLY A 538 -1.34 15.38 16.19
CA GLY A 538 -0.08 14.96 15.56
C GLY A 538 1.16 15.14 16.45
N GLY A 539 1.05 15.91 17.53
CA GLY A 539 2.14 16.13 18.47
C GLY A 539 1.85 17.22 19.48
N ALA A 540 2.52 17.19 20.62
CA ALA A 540 2.44 18.23 21.63
C ALA A 540 3.66 18.22 22.56
N THR A 541 3.92 19.39 23.15
CA THR A 541 4.87 19.54 24.28
C THR A 541 4.11 20.05 25.49
N THR A 542 4.21 19.34 26.62
CA THR A 542 3.56 19.73 27.88
C THR A 542 4.34 19.25 29.08
N VAL A 543 3.99 19.73 30.27
CA VAL A 543 4.52 19.23 31.54
C VAL A 543 3.40 18.53 32.30
N LEU A 544 3.63 17.27 32.64
CA LEU A 544 2.75 16.45 33.46
C LEU A 544 3.23 16.51 34.92
N HIS A 545 2.29 16.58 35.84
CA HIS A 545 2.58 16.57 37.28
C HIS A 545 1.93 15.34 37.92
N ALA A 546 2.75 14.48 38.54
CA ALA A 546 2.32 13.36 39.33
C ALA A 546 2.66 13.59 40.81
N SER A 547 2.02 12.88 41.71
CA SER A 547 2.30 12.95 43.17
C SER A 547 3.07 11.69 43.62
N SER A 548 4.16 11.88 44.34
CA SER A 548 4.98 10.76 44.87
C SER A 548 4.22 9.91 45.87
N ASP A 549 3.20 10.45 46.56
CA ASP A 549 2.32 9.77 47.51
C ASP A 549 0.87 9.60 46.99
N GLY A 550 0.63 9.97 45.75
CA GLY A 550 -0.69 9.98 45.12
C GLY A 550 -1.05 8.69 44.41
N GLN A 551 -2.19 8.76 43.71
CA GLN A 551 -2.57 7.72 42.76
C GLN A 551 -1.74 7.84 41.48
N PRO A 552 -1.35 6.72 40.85
CA PRO A 552 -0.58 6.76 39.63
C PRO A 552 -1.39 7.44 38.52
N LEU A 553 -0.68 8.18 37.66
CA LEU A 553 -1.20 8.73 36.42
C LEU A 553 -0.76 7.85 35.25
N TYR A 554 -1.65 7.72 34.28
CA TYR A 554 -1.42 6.97 33.06
C TYR A 554 -1.49 7.93 31.89
N LEU A 555 -0.40 8.00 31.13
CA LEU A 555 -0.36 8.64 29.82
C LEU A 555 -0.68 7.56 28.79
N VAL A 556 -1.76 7.75 28.05
CA VAL A 556 -2.26 6.79 27.05
C VAL A 556 -2.23 7.44 25.70
N PHE A 557 -1.57 6.80 24.75
CA PHE A 557 -1.65 7.11 23.32
C PHE A 557 -2.58 6.07 22.70
N ASP A 558 -3.74 6.51 22.27
CA ASP A 558 -4.83 5.65 21.84
C ASP A 558 -5.00 5.69 20.30
N ASN A 559 -4.82 4.54 19.67
CA ASN A 559 -5.03 4.31 18.24
C ASN A 559 -6.23 3.37 17.98
N THR A 560 -7.10 3.15 18.98
CA THR A 560 -8.21 2.20 18.85
C THR A 560 -9.28 2.64 17.86
N LEU A 561 -9.36 3.92 17.53
CA LEU A 561 -10.29 4.47 16.54
C LEU A 561 -9.83 4.29 15.09
N TRP A 562 -8.59 3.91 14.87
CA TRP A 562 -8.00 3.71 13.53
C TRP A 562 -7.50 2.28 13.37
N PRO A 563 -8.42 1.30 13.22
CA PRO A 563 -8.06 -0.13 13.21
C PRO A 563 -7.23 -0.55 11.99
N THR A 564 -7.25 0.25 10.94
CA THR A 564 -6.51 0.00 9.68
C THR A 564 -5.25 0.84 9.55
N SER A 565 -4.89 1.62 10.58
CA SER A 565 -3.72 2.50 10.56
C SER A 565 -2.82 2.19 11.75
N GLU A 566 -1.54 1.99 11.49
CA GLU A 566 -0.49 1.88 12.48
C GLU A 566 0.23 3.22 12.61
N LYS A 567 0.62 3.64 13.81
CA LYS A 567 1.25 4.93 14.05
C LYS A 567 2.68 4.74 14.58
N ARG A 568 3.65 5.40 13.95
CA ARG A 568 5.00 5.56 14.49
C ARG A 568 5.07 6.86 15.27
N VAL A 569 5.23 6.76 16.59
CA VAL A 569 5.18 7.91 17.51
C VAL A 569 6.52 8.06 18.20
N ARG A 570 7.19 9.19 18.01
CA ARG A 570 8.34 9.57 18.83
C ARG A 570 7.83 10.11 20.16
N ILE A 571 8.30 9.56 21.26
CA ILE A 571 7.93 9.99 22.61
C ILE A 571 9.20 10.30 23.40
N ARG A 572 9.23 11.49 23.97
CA ARG A 572 10.26 11.92 24.91
C ARG A 572 9.62 12.31 26.23
N LEU A 573 9.99 11.58 27.28
CA LEU A 573 9.63 11.87 28.67
C LEU A 573 10.89 12.12 29.47
N VAL A 574 11.00 13.31 30.04
CA VAL A 574 12.17 13.72 30.82
C VAL A 574 11.71 14.30 32.15
N PRO A 575 12.21 13.83 33.29
CA PRO A 575 11.98 14.51 34.57
C PRO A 575 12.37 15.98 34.44
N SER A 576 11.48 16.90 34.81
CA SER A 576 11.82 18.31 34.84
C SER A 576 12.46 18.64 36.19
N GLU A 577 13.64 19.31 36.14
CA GLU A 577 14.37 19.73 37.36
C GLU A 577 13.59 20.74 38.22
#